data_f82cf3c8328a893f5f910ccfef28561a
#
_entry.id   f82cf3c8328a893f5f910ccfef28561a
#
_cell.length_a   1.000
_cell.length_b   1.000
_cell.length_c   1.000
_cell.angle_alpha   90.00
_cell.angle_beta   90.00
_cell.angle_gamma   90.00
#
_symmetry.space_group_name_H-M   'P 1'
#
loop_
_entity.id
_entity.type
_entity.pdbx_description
1 polymer ?
#
loop_
_entity_poly.entity_id
_entity_poly.type
_entity_poly.pdbx_seq_one_letter_code
_entity_poly.pdbx_strand_id
1 'polypeptide(L)'
;MDLLGIDEVHLVGIIGIGACIFQEVAISRPDLAKTMVNTGTWACPDRKVADQLNLWLEVHKVMGFEAFQKMVTMEGFNPEFYAQNKEKLIGPNGAWSDLRDNVATHQRLTEAALSHNTLDRLVSIQAPTLVMHNGLDFITAPRLTMPVEQNIPGAEGYWMRNAAHVVTGREARIEFCNVLLNFLEKHSG
;
A
#
# COMPACT_ATOMS: atom_id res chain seq x y z
N MET A 1 15.65 -4.94 14.41
CA MET A 1 15.79 -6.40 14.34
C MET A 1 16.98 -6.84 15.17
N ASP A 2 18.16 -6.29 14.98
CA ASP A 2 19.38 -6.70 15.73
C ASP A 2 19.20 -6.67 17.25
N LEU A 3 18.55 -5.63 17.81
CA LEU A 3 18.23 -5.54 19.24
C LEU A 3 17.25 -6.60 19.76
N LEU A 4 16.49 -7.22 18.88
CA LEU A 4 15.49 -8.24 19.22
C LEU A 4 15.98 -9.67 18.90
N GLY A 5 17.20 -9.81 18.35
CA GLY A 5 17.74 -11.10 17.92
C GLY A 5 16.89 -11.75 16.80
N ILE A 6 16.33 -10.94 15.92
CA ILE A 6 15.52 -11.41 14.77
C ILE A 6 16.39 -11.33 13.52
N ASP A 7 16.70 -12.48 12.94
CA ASP A 7 17.58 -12.60 11.79
C ASP A 7 16.85 -12.41 10.46
N GLU A 8 15.62 -12.92 10.35
CA GLU A 8 14.80 -12.82 9.15
C GLU A 8 13.35 -12.48 9.46
N VAL A 9 12.67 -11.75 8.56
CA VAL A 9 11.25 -11.37 8.69
C VAL A 9 10.52 -11.47 7.35
N HIS A 10 9.22 -11.74 7.41
CA HIS A 10 8.32 -11.55 6.28
C HIS A 10 7.91 -10.07 6.20
N LEU A 11 8.17 -9.40 5.09
CA LEU A 11 7.83 -8.00 4.83
C LEU A 11 6.44 -7.94 4.18
N VAL A 12 5.41 -7.60 4.94
CA VAL A 12 4.03 -7.52 4.40
C VAL A 12 3.60 -6.06 4.31
N GLY A 13 3.79 -5.47 3.14
CA GLY A 13 3.44 -4.09 2.83
C GLY A 13 2.01 -3.97 2.31
N ILE A 14 1.13 -3.49 3.17
CA ILE A 14 -0.27 -3.27 2.84
C ILE A 14 -0.48 -1.78 2.65
N ILE A 15 -0.83 -1.36 1.43
CA ILE A 15 -1.23 0.00 1.06
C ILE A 15 -0.09 1.04 1.07
N GLY A 16 0.12 1.67 -0.07
CA GLY A 16 0.86 2.90 -0.25
C GLY A 16 2.29 2.88 0.29
N ILE A 17 2.60 3.84 1.15
CA ILE A 17 3.94 4.06 1.70
C ILE A 17 4.48 2.84 2.45
N GLY A 18 3.64 2.10 3.17
CA GLY A 18 4.08 0.91 3.89
C GLY A 18 4.72 -0.12 2.96
N ALA A 19 4.13 -0.36 1.80
CA ALA A 19 4.69 -1.26 0.79
C ALA A 19 5.96 -0.68 0.14
N CYS A 20 6.01 0.64 -0.09
CA CYS A 20 7.21 1.33 -0.58
C CYS A 20 8.39 1.19 0.39
N ILE A 21 8.16 1.32 1.70
CA ILE A 21 9.18 1.13 2.73
C ILE A 21 9.76 -0.29 2.66
N PHE A 22 8.92 -1.31 2.48
CA PHE A 22 9.41 -2.69 2.42
C PHE A 22 10.18 -3.00 1.14
N GLN A 23 9.92 -2.31 0.03
CA GLN A 23 10.81 -2.37 -1.13
C GLN A 23 12.21 -1.86 -0.76
N GLU A 24 12.31 -0.71 -0.09
CA GLU A 24 13.61 -0.17 0.37
C GLU A 24 14.31 -1.09 1.37
N VAL A 25 13.57 -1.72 2.28
CA VAL A 25 14.13 -2.71 3.22
C VAL A 25 14.66 -3.93 2.47
N ALA A 26 13.90 -4.50 1.53
CA ALA A 26 14.33 -5.67 0.78
C ALA A 26 15.55 -5.39 -0.11
N ILE A 27 15.70 -4.15 -0.61
CA ILE A 27 16.86 -3.71 -1.39
C ILE A 27 18.08 -3.48 -0.48
N SER A 28 17.91 -2.79 0.65
CA SER A 28 19.03 -2.36 1.51
C SER A 28 19.46 -3.42 2.52
N ARG A 29 18.58 -4.36 2.87
CA ARG A 29 18.79 -5.43 3.84
C ARG A 29 18.25 -6.76 3.30
N PRO A 30 18.82 -7.28 2.20
CA PRO A 30 18.39 -8.57 1.63
C PRO A 30 18.58 -9.74 2.60
N ASP A 31 19.49 -9.62 3.55
CA ASP A 31 19.72 -10.56 4.65
C ASP A 31 18.52 -10.67 5.60
N LEU A 32 17.75 -9.61 5.74
CA LEU A 32 16.61 -9.54 6.66
C LEU A 32 15.29 -10.00 6.01
N ALA A 33 15.17 -9.86 4.69
CA ALA A 33 13.94 -10.11 3.98
C ALA A 33 13.76 -11.59 3.62
N LYS A 34 12.99 -12.34 4.43
CA LYS A 34 12.64 -13.73 4.13
C LYS A 34 11.67 -13.83 2.95
N THR A 35 10.64 -13.00 2.92
CA THR A 35 9.73 -12.79 1.78
C THR A 35 9.26 -11.35 1.76
N MET A 36 8.75 -10.89 0.61
CA MET A 36 8.07 -9.61 0.49
C MET A 36 6.68 -9.78 -0.13
N VAL A 37 5.67 -9.16 0.48
CA VAL A 37 4.31 -9.05 -0.08
C VAL A 37 3.97 -7.59 -0.21
N ASN A 38 3.59 -7.17 -1.42
CA ASN A 38 3.23 -5.78 -1.72
C ASN A 38 1.82 -5.71 -2.31
N THR A 39 0.99 -4.81 -1.78
CA THR A 39 -0.31 -4.46 -2.37
C THR A 39 -0.53 -2.96 -2.33
N GLY A 40 -1.26 -2.41 -3.30
CA GLY A 40 -1.59 -0.99 -3.35
C GLY A 40 -0.36 -0.08 -3.36
N THR A 41 0.66 -0.38 -4.15
CA THR A 41 2.00 0.23 -4.13
C THR A 41 2.44 0.74 -5.50
N TRP A 42 3.62 1.33 -5.55
CA TRP A 42 4.35 1.74 -6.75
C TRP A 42 5.86 1.59 -6.56
N ALA A 43 6.59 1.48 -7.66
CA ALA A 43 8.04 1.60 -7.65
C ALA A 43 8.50 3.05 -7.83
N CYS A 44 7.73 3.82 -8.62
CA CYS A 44 7.91 5.24 -8.84
C CYS A 44 6.51 5.85 -9.05
N PRO A 45 6.18 7.00 -8.44
CA PRO A 45 4.89 7.64 -8.64
C PRO A 45 4.75 8.12 -10.09
N ASP A 46 3.62 7.80 -10.74
CA ASP A 46 3.28 8.42 -12.01
C ASP A 46 2.71 9.83 -11.80
N ARG A 47 2.53 10.57 -12.89
CA ARG A 47 1.99 11.94 -12.82
C ARG A 47 0.61 11.99 -12.16
N LYS A 48 -0.25 11.00 -12.43
CA LYS A 48 -1.60 10.98 -11.87
C LYS A 48 -1.59 10.81 -10.35
N VAL A 49 -0.82 9.84 -9.82
CA VAL A 49 -0.74 9.64 -8.36
C VAL A 49 -0.03 10.80 -7.68
N ALA A 50 0.95 11.41 -8.34
CA ALA A 50 1.61 12.60 -7.80
C ALA A 50 0.63 13.78 -7.67
N ASP A 51 -0.13 14.07 -8.71
CA ASP A 51 -1.15 15.12 -8.69
C ASP A 51 -2.26 14.82 -7.67
N GLN A 52 -2.67 13.55 -7.52
CA GLN A 52 -3.66 13.09 -6.54
C GLN A 52 -3.19 13.30 -5.09
N LEU A 53 -1.95 12.89 -4.76
CA LEU A 53 -1.38 13.07 -3.42
C LEU A 53 -1.24 14.56 -3.06
N ASN A 54 -0.81 15.39 -4.01
CA ASN A 54 -0.75 16.83 -3.82
C ASN A 54 -2.14 17.46 -3.61
N LEU A 55 -3.15 17.02 -4.38
CA LEU A 55 -4.53 17.47 -4.22
C LEU A 55 -5.08 17.10 -2.84
N TRP A 56 -4.83 15.88 -2.36
CA TRP A 56 -5.25 15.47 -1.02
C TRP A 56 -4.65 16.34 0.08
N LEU A 57 -3.36 16.65 -0.05
CA LEU A 57 -2.68 17.55 0.89
C LEU A 57 -3.25 18.97 0.83
N GLU A 58 -3.51 19.50 -0.37
CA GLU A 58 -4.11 20.82 -0.57
C GLU A 58 -5.52 20.89 0.04
N VAL A 59 -6.37 19.90 -0.22
CA VAL A 59 -7.71 19.82 0.38
C VAL A 59 -7.61 19.79 1.91
N HIS A 60 -6.67 19.00 2.47
CA HIS A 60 -6.48 18.98 3.93
C HIS A 60 -6.04 20.35 4.47
N LYS A 61 -5.14 21.06 3.78
CA LYS A 61 -4.66 22.40 4.19
C LYS A 61 -5.74 23.48 4.11
N VAL A 62 -6.53 23.47 3.04
CA VAL A 62 -7.45 24.58 2.71
C VAL A 62 -8.86 24.32 3.22
N MET A 63 -9.36 23.08 3.09
CA MET A 63 -10.73 22.72 3.42
C MET A 63 -10.84 21.93 4.74
N GLY A 64 -9.71 21.57 5.32
CA GLY A 64 -9.63 20.83 6.58
C GLY A 64 -9.75 19.32 6.43
N PHE A 65 -9.51 18.63 7.56
CA PHE A 65 -9.43 17.17 7.62
C PHE A 65 -10.70 16.48 7.13
N GLU A 66 -11.87 16.97 7.45
CA GLU A 66 -13.13 16.31 7.09
C GLU A 66 -13.34 16.23 5.58
N ALA A 67 -12.98 17.29 4.84
CA ALA A 67 -13.05 17.29 3.39
C ALA A 67 -12.05 16.31 2.77
N PHE A 68 -10.81 16.31 3.26
CA PHE A 68 -9.78 15.33 2.89
C PHE A 68 -10.25 13.89 3.18
N GLN A 69 -10.72 13.63 4.40
CA GLN A 69 -11.19 12.30 4.81
C GLN A 69 -12.30 11.78 3.90
N LYS A 70 -13.30 12.62 3.58
CA LYS A 70 -14.39 12.27 2.67
C LYS A 70 -13.86 11.89 1.28
N MET A 71 -12.96 12.69 0.74
CA MET A 71 -12.40 12.48 -0.60
C MET A 71 -11.61 11.18 -0.68
N VAL A 72 -10.61 11.01 0.18
CA VAL A 72 -9.74 9.83 0.16
C VAL A 72 -10.50 8.53 0.51
N THR A 73 -11.53 8.63 1.35
CA THR A 73 -12.38 7.49 1.71
C THR A 73 -13.23 7.02 0.52
N MET A 74 -13.79 7.94 -0.26
CA MET A 74 -14.52 7.57 -1.48
C MET A 74 -13.63 6.90 -2.53
N GLU A 75 -12.36 7.28 -2.61
CA GLU A 75 -11.43 6.72 -3.59
C GLU A 75 -10.79 5.40 -3.12
N GLY A 76 -10.60 5.23 -1.82
CA GLY A 76 -9.85 4.13 -1.25
C GLY A 76 -10.66 2.87 -0.97
N PHE A 77 -11.98 2.97 -0.80
CA PHE A 77 -12.83 1.84 -0.42
C PHE A 77 -13.68 1.32 -1.57
N ASN A 78 -14.00 0.02 -1.52
CA ASN A 78 -14.99 -0.57 -2.40
C ASN A 78 -16.33 0.18 -2.28
N PRO A 79 -17.01 0.54 -3.39
CA PRO A 79 -18.22 1.36 -3.37
C PRO A 79 -19.34 0.77 -2.52
N GLU A 80 -19.56 -0.55 -2.56
CA GLU A 80 -20.58 -1.22 -1.77
C GLU A 80 -20.25 -1.17 -0.27
N PHE A 81 -18.99 -1.46 0.08
CA PHE A 81 -18.52 -1.36 1.47
C PHE A 81 -18.61 0.08 1.99
N TYR A 82 -18.25 1.07 1.17
CA TYR A 82 -18.38 2.48 1.50
C TYR A 82 -19.85 2.85 1.78
N ALA A 83 -20.77 2.47 0.89
CA ALA A 83 -22.19 2.78 1.05
C ALA A 83 -22.77 2.22 2.36
N GLN A 84 -22.37 1.00 2.75
CA GLN A 84 -22.84 0.34 3.97
C GLN A 84 -22.18 0.86 5.26
N ASN A 85 -20.99 1.47 5.17
CA ASN A 85 -20.16 1.80 6.33
C ASN A 85 -19.78 3.29 6.41
N LYS A 86 -20.31 4.15 5.56
CA LYS A 86 -19.95 5.57 5.46
C LYS A 86 -19.86 6.27 6.82
N GLU A 87 -20.86 6.07 7.68
CA GLU A 87 -20.93 6.73 9.00
C GLU A 87 -19.81 6.29 9.97
N LYS A 88 -19.21 5.11 9.72
CA LYS A 88 -18.06 4.61 10.49
C LYS A 88 -16.73 5.04 9.87
N LEU A 89 -16.70 5.20 8.56
CA LEU A 89 -15.51 5.56 7.82
C LEU A 89 -15.19 7.05 7.91
N ILE A 90 -16.22 7.88 8.02
CA ILE A 90 -16.11 9.33 8.09
C ILE A 90 -16.44 9.81 9.50
N GLY A 91 -15.56 10.54 10.12
CA GLY A 91 -15.74 11.06 11.47
C GLY A 91 -14.46 11.01 12.31
N PRO A 92 -14.57 11.35 13.61
CA PRO A 92 -13.40 11.50 14.49
C PRO A 92 -12.48 10.27 14.55
N ASN A 93 -13.05 9.09 14.58
CA ASN A 93 -12.35 7.81 14.68
C ASN A 93 -12.42 7.00 13.37
N GLY A 94 -12.76 7.66 12.27
CA GLY A 94 -12.87 7.03 10.95
C GLY A 94 -11.51 6.81 10.28
N ALA A 95 -11.56 6.53 8.99
CA ALA A 95 -10.38 6.30 8.19
C ALA A 95 -9.43 7.53 8.24
N TRP A 96 -8.13 7.28 8.26
CA TRP A 96 -7.07 8.32 8.33
C TRP A 96 -7.15 9.28 9.51
N SER A 97 -7.86 8.92 10.59
CA SER A 97 -8.03 9.80 11.78
C SER A 97 -6.71 10.27 12.42
N ASP A 98 -5.62 9.52 12.26
CA ASP A 98 -4.28 9.87 12.75
C ASP A 98 -3.72 11.16 12.10
N LEU A 99 -4.25 11.55 10.95
CA LEU A 99 -3.88 12.78 10.25
C LEU A 99 -4.73 14.00 10.65
N ARG A 100 -5.77 13.83 11.47
CA ARG A 100 -6.77 14.86 11.76
C ARG A 100 -6.13 16.22 12.03
N ASP A 101 -5.46 16.45 13.04
CA ASP A 101 -4.90 17.76 13.39
C ASP A 101 -3.41 17.86 13.02
N ASN A 102 -3.00 17.13 12.00
CA ASN A 102 -1.59 16.92 11.70
C ASN A 102 -1.24 17.09 10.21
N VAL A 103 -1.54 18.28 9.68
CA VAL A 103 -1.20 18.65 8.30
C VAL A 103 0.31 18.52 8.04
N ALA A 104 1.15 18.84 9.03
CA ALA A 104 2.60 18.71 8.88
C ALA A 104 3.06 17.27 8.67
N THR A 105 2.43 16.30 9.35
CA THR A 105 2.68 14.88 9.11
C THR A 105 2.17 14.45 7.74
N HIS A 106 0.96 14.88 7.35
CA HIS A 106 0.44 14.59 6.01
C HIS A 106 1.39 15.12 4.91
N GLN A 107 1.93 16.34 5.08
CA GLN A 107 2.90 16.89 4.15
C GLN A 107 4.17 16.04 4.06
N ARG A 108 4.77 15.65 5.18
CA ARG A 108 5.96 14.79 5.18
C ARG A 108 5.72 13.44 4.52
N LEU A 109 4.54 12.84 4.76
CA LEU A 109 4.15 11.58 4.11
C LEU A 109 3.99 11.76 2.60
N THR A 110 3.37 12.85 2.16
CA THR A 110 3.24 13.18 0.73
C THR A 110 4.60 13.37 0.08
N GLU A 111 5.49 14.14 0.69
CA GLU A 111 6.85 14.37 0.19
C GLU A 111 7.65 13.05 0.10
N ALA A 112 7.56 12.20 1.12
CA ALA A 112 8.19 10.88 1.11
C ALA A 112 7.62 9.99 0.00
N ALA A 113 6.30 9.96 -0.17
CA ALA A 113 5.62 9.20 -1.22
C ALA A 113 6.02 9.64 -2.63
N LEU A 114 6.14 10.96 -2.84
CA LEU A 114 6.55 11.55 -4.13
C LEU A 114 8.03 11.34 -4.43
N SER A 115 8.89 11.26 -3.43
CA SER A 115 10.32 11.01 -3.59
C SER A 115 10.69 9.54 -3.76
N HIS A 116 9.76 8.62 -3.49
CA HIS A 116 10.03 7.19 -3.61
C HIS A 116 10.33 6.78 -5.06
N ASN A 117 11.48 6.16 -5.26
CA ASN A 117 11.88 5.60 -6.56
C ASN A 117 12.79 4.40 -6.36
N THR A 118 12.22 3.21 -6.56
CA THR A 118 12.93 1.93 -6.50
C THR A 118 13.01 1.25 -7.87
N LEU A 119 12.42 1.82 -8.93
CA LEU A 119 12.18 1.13 -10.20
C LEU A 119 13.44 0.45 -10.73
N ASP A 120 14.56 1.17 -10.84
CA ASP A 120 15.82 0.63 -11.36
C ASP A 120 16.54 -0.31 -10.37
N ARG A 121 16.10 -0.34 -9.11
CA ARG A 121 16.70 -1.13 -8.03
C ARG A 121 15.90 -2.39 -7.68
N LEU A 122 14.65 -2.52 -8.17
CA LEU A 122 13.81 -3.68 -7.93
C LEU A 122 14.45 -4.99 -8.36
N VAL A 123 15.28 -4.94 -9.41
CA VAL A 123 16.04 -6.10 -9.91
C VAL A 123 17.00 -6.70 -8.87
N SER A 124 17.40 -5.94 -7.85
CA SER A 124 18.27 -6.42 -6.78
C SER A 124 17.55 -7.14 -5.65
N ILE A 125 16.21 -7.15 -5.62
CA ILE A 125 15.44 -7.84 -4.60
C ILE A 125 15.58 -9.35 -4.81
N GLN A 126 16.08 -10.05 -3.78
CA GLN A 126 16.33 -11.48 -3.78
C GLN A 126 15.22 -12.28 -3.07
N ALA A 127 14.49 -11.62 -2.17
CA ALA A 127 13.41 -12.25 -1.42
C ALA A 127 12.27 -12.70 -2.35
N PRO A 128 11.75 -13.94 -2.21
CA PRO A 128 10.52 -14.33 -2.88
C PRO A 128 9.44 -13.26 -2.67
N THR A 129 8.85 -12.79 -3.77
CA THR A 129 7.96 -11.63 -3.74
C THR A 129 6.60 -11.95 -4.32
N LEU A 130 5.54 -11.54 -3.62
CA LEU A 130 4.16 -11.55 -4.10
C LEU A 130 3.68 -10.10 -4.30
N VAL A 131 3.18 -9.79 -5.48
CA VAL A 131 2.53 -8.50 -5.76
C VAL A 131 1.04 -8.73 -6.01
N MET A 132 0.20 -8.12 -5.18
CA MET A 132 -1.25 -8.23 -5.28
C MET A 132 -1.83 -6.99 -5.99
N HIS A 133 -2.59 -7.24 -7.06
CA HIS A 133 -3.23 -6.21 -7.88
C HIS A 133 -4.71 -6.10 -7.52
N ASN A 134 -5.14 -4.95 -7.02
CA ASN A 134 -6.52 -4.72 -6.65
C ASN A 134 -7.30 -4.12 -7.83
N GLY A 135 -8.29 -4.86 -8.34
CA GLY A 135 -9.01 -4.52 -9.57
C GLY A 135 -9.86 -3.24 -9.49
N LEU A 136 -10.29 -2.87 -8.29
CA LEU A 136 -11.08 -1.66 -8.01
C LEU A 136 -10.24 -0.55 -7.35
N ASP A 137 -8.93 -0.63 -7.40
CA ASP A 137 -8.03 0.39 -6.85
C ASP A 137 -7.92 1.59 -7.81
N PHE A 138 -8.53 2.72 -7.44
CA PHE A 138 -8.43 3.97 -8.19
C PHE A 138 -7.18 4.80 -7.87
N ILE A 139 -6.49 4.49 -6.77
CA ILE A 139 -5.33 5.23 -6.29
C ILE A 139 -4.08 4.69 -6.98
N THR A 140 -3.70 3.47 -6.66
CA THR A 140 -2.47 2.88 -7.20
C THR A 140 -2.73 2.06 -8.46
N ALA A 141 -3.83 1.36 -8.55
CA ALA A 141 -4.24 0.58 -9.73
C ALA A 141 -3.15 -0.36 -10.30
N PRO A 142 -3.50 -1.30 -11.16
CA PRO A 142 -2.50 -2.18 -11.79
C PRO A 142 -1.40 -1.47 -12.55
N ARG A 143 -1.66 -0.28 -13.10
CA ARG A 143 -0.63 0.51 -13.81
C ARG A 143 0.61 0.83 -12.97
N LEU A 144 0.46 0.86 -11.64
CA LEU A 144 1.55 1.14 -10.71
C LEU A 144 2.10 -0.12 -10.03
N THR A 145 1.25 -1.13 -9.79
CA THR A 145 1.67 -2.38 -9.16
C THR A 145 2.31 -3.36 -10.16
N MET A 146 1.88 -3.37 -11.43
CA MET A 146 2.49 -4.22 -12.45
C MET A 146 3.99 -3.93 -12.69
N PRO A 147 4.47 -2.67 -12.76
CA PRO A 147 5.90 -2.42 -12.83
C PRO A 147 6.69 -2.99 -11.65
N VAL A 148 6.11 -3.05 -10.45
CA VAL A 148 6.76 -3.69 -9.30
C VAL A 148 6.93 -5.19 -9.55
N GLU A 149 5.88 -5.89 -9.94
CA GLU A 149 5.94 -7.32 -10.28
C GLU A 149 6.93 -7.60 -11.41
N GLN A 150 6.86 -6.83 -12.49
CA GLN A 150 7.64 -7.07 -13.72
C GLN A 150 9.14 -6.84 -13.56
N ASN A 151 9.56 -6.00 -12.59
CA ASN A 151 10.96 -5.66 -12.39
C ASN A 151 11.62 -6.40 -11.22
N ILE A 152 10.88 -7.21 -10.45
CA ILE A 152 11.46 -8.08 -9.42
C ILE A 152 11.63 -9.49 -9.98
N PRO A 153 12.86 -10.04 -10.02
CA PRO A 153 13.09 -11.38 -10.55
C PRO A 153 12.29 -12.46 -9.81
N GLY A 154 11.48 -13.23 -10.55
CA GLY A 154 10.69 -14.31 -9.98
C GLY A 154 9.50 -13.89 -9.11
N ALA A 155 9.10 -12.62 -9.14
CA ALA A 155 7.91 -12.18 -8.44
C ALA A 155 6.64 -12.87 -8.96
N GLU A 156 5.74 -13.19 -8.05
CA GLU A 156 4.42 -13.76 -8.32
C GLU A 156 3.37 -12.65 -8.29
N GLY A 157 2.51 -12.59 -9.31
CA GLY A 157 1.37 -11.67 -9.34
C GLY A 157 0.07 -12.34 -8.93
N TYR A 158 -0.79 -11.66 -8.17
CA TYR A 158 -2.13 -12.14 -7.86
C TYR A 158 -3.19 -11.04 -8.05
N TRP A 159 -4.29 -11.36 -8.75
CA TRP A 159 -5.36 -10.41 -9.04
C TRP A 159 -6.55 -10.58 -8.11
N MET A 160 -6.75 -9.61 -7.23
CA MET A 160 -7.94 -9.45 -6.39
C MET A 160 -8.97 -8.58 -7.13
N ARG A 161 -9.82 -9.19 -7.94
CA ARG A 161 -10.71 -8.47 -8.87
C ARG A 161 -11.67 -7.50 -8.19
N ASN A 162 -12.15 -7.85 -7.00
CA ASN A 162 -13.16 -7.09 -6.27
C ASN A 162 -12.58 -6.27 -5.09
N ALA A 163 -11.27 -6.23 -4.93
CA ALA A 163 -10.62 -5.41 -3.92
C ALA A 163 -10.37 -3.99 -4.43
N ALA A 164 -10.66 -3.00 -3.58
CA ALA A 164 -10.26 -1.62 -3.75
C ALA A 164 -8.89 -1.37 -3.11
N HIS A 165 -8.41 -0.12 -3.07
CA HIS A 165 -7.14 0.23 -2.44
C HIS A 165 -7.03 -0.30 -1.01
N VAL A 166 -8.06 -0.08 -0.21
CA VAL A 166 -8.20 -0.72 1.11
C VAL A 166 -8.99 -2.01 0.96
N VAL A 167 -8.38 -3.15 1.26
CA VAL A 167 -9.03 -4.47 1.21
C VAL A 167 -10.06 -4.57 2.33
N THR A 168 -11.33 -4.50 1.97
CA THR A 168 -12.46 -4.47 2.91
C THR A 168 -13.57 -5.42 2.49
N GLY A 169 -14.48 -5.70 3.43
CA GLY A 169 -15.50 -6.72 3.27
C GLY A 169 -14.99 -8.13 3.60
N ARG A 170 -15.91 -9.00 3.95
CA ARG A 170 -15.57 -10.35 4.44
C ARG A 170 -14.87 -11.18 3.37
N GLU A 171 -15.44 -11.21 2.18
CA GLU A 171 -14.94 -12.05 1.08
C GLU A 171 -13.53 -11.65 0.63
N ALA A 172 -13.31 -10.34 0.36
CA ALA A 172 -12.01 -9.84 -0.05
C ALA A 172 -10.93 -10.04 1.03
N ARG A 173 -11.29 -9.93 2.32
CA ARG A 173 -10.36 -10.21 3.42
C ARG A 173 -10.01 -11.69 3.51
N ILE A 174 -10.97 -12.58 3.32
CA ILE A 174 -10.72 -14.04 3.31
C ILE A 174 -9.81 -14.39 2.13
N GLU A 175 -10.11 -13.87 0.93
CA GLU A 175 -9.27 -14.04 -0.26
C GLU A 175 -7.84 -13.55 -0.01
N PHE A 176 -7.69 -12.32 0.48
CA PHE A 176 -6.39 -11.75 0.84
C PHE A 176 -5.61 -12.63 1.83
N CYS A 177 -6.25 -13.03 2.93
CA CYS A 177 -5.61 -13.87 3.95
C CYS A 177 -5.18 -15.22 3.40
N ASN A 178 -6.02 -15.88 2.60
CA ASN A 178 -5.69 -17.18 2.02
C ASN A 178 -4.49 -17.07 1.06
N VAL A 179 -4.47 -16.06 0.20
CA VAL A 179 -3.37 -15.84 -0.74
C VAL A 179 -2.08 -15.52 0.01
N LEU A 180 -2.14 -14.62 1.00
CA LEU A 180 -1.01 -14.27 1.84
C LEU A 180 -0.45 -15.49 2.57
N LEU A 181 -1.29 -16.24 3.28
CA LEU A 181 -0.84 -17.37 4.08
C LEU A 181 -0.25 -18.49 3.21
N ASN A 182 -0.90 -18.82 2.09
CA ASN A 182 -0.37 -19.81 1.15
C ASN A 182 1.02 -19.42 0.61
N PHE A 183 1.22 -18.13 0.31
CA PHE A 183 2.52 -17.62 -0.14
C PHE A 183 3.57 -17.71 0.97
N LEU A 184 3.24 -17.30 2.19
CA LEU A 184 4.16 -17.37 3.32
C LEU A 184 4.52 -18.83 3.67
N GLU A 185 3.55 -19.74 3.68
CA GLU A 185 3.78 -21.18 3.93
C GLU A 185 4.70 -21.80 2.88
N LYS A 186 4.49 -21.47 1.59
CA LYS A 186 5.35 -21.93 0.47
C LYS A 186 6.82 -21.57 0.67
N HIS A 187 7.11 -20.47 1.38
CA HIS A 187 8.46 -19.93 1.58
C HIS A 187 8.91 -19.95 3.06
N SER A 188 8.28 -20.76 3.91
CA SER A 188 8.61 -20.87 5.35
C SER A 188 9.66 -21.93 5.67
N GLY A 189 10.05 -22.72 4.68
CA GLY A 189 11.04 -23.82 4.83
C GLY A 189 12.47 -23.32 4.87
#